data_dc0423ce3ac9d8f5138c83cf87f69614
#
_entry.id   dc0423ce3ac9d8f5138c83cf87f69614
#
_cell.length_a   1.000
_cell.length_b   1.000
_cell.length_c   1.000
_cell.angle_alpha   90.00
_cell.angle_beta   90.00
_cell.angle_gamma   90.00
#
_symmetry.space_group_name_H-M   'P 1'
#
loop_
_entity.id
_entity.type
_entity.pdbx_description
1 polymer ?
#
loop_
_entity_poly.entity_id
_entity_poly.type
_entity_poly.pdbx_seq_one_letter_code
_entity_poly.pdbx_strand_id
1 'polypeptide(L)'
;MMKKAKIFLASIQAAATERELTGIEIKFKQDMTINCDDLGKLCRAAEDKRYILRNNEETLKLKHILFFRTKAEMDAYHDMSRQPERWSAEEIEKQRIRFCAVWQVIEEAELVDEYEAWKEANPNA
;
A
#
# COMPACT_ATOMS: atom_id res chain seq x y z
N MET A 1 16.20 -27.50 12.96
CA MET A 1 14.87 -27.57 12.32
C MET A 1 14.86 -28.66 11.27
N MET A 2 13.78 -29.45 11.23
CA MET A 2 13.59 -30.50 10.22
C MET A 2 13.61 -29.91 8.80
N LYS A 3 14.04 -30.71 7.81
CA LYS A 3 14.09 -30.30 6.41
C LYS A 3 12.73 -29.81 5.89
N LYS A 4 11.66 -30.52 6.22
CA LYS A 4 10.29 -30.20 5.84
C LYS A 4 9.83 -28.85 6.42
N ALA A 5 10.16 -28.60 7.69
CA ALA A 5 9.86 -27.33 8.35
C ALA A 5 10.62 -26.17 7.72
N LYS A 6 11.87 -26.38 7.28
CA LYS A 6 12.65 -25.35 6.55
C LYS A 6 11.99 -24.98 5.22
N ILE A 7 11.39 -25.95 4.52
CA ILE A 7 10.67 -25.71 3.28
C ILE A 7 9.43 -24.83 3.54
N PHE A 8 8.66 -25.14 4.58
CA PHE A 8 7.52 -24.31 4.97
C PHE A 8 7.95 -22.90 5.39
N LEU A 9 9.04 -22.78 6.14
CA LEU A 9 9.57 -21.49 6.55
C LEU A 9 9.93 -20.62 5.32
N ALA A 10 10.61 -21.21 4.33
CA ALA A 10 10.92 -20.51 3.09
C ALA A 10 9.67 -20.07 2.35
N SER A 11 8.61 -20.89 2.32
CA SER A 11 7.32 -20.53 1.71
C SER A 11 6.65 -19.38 2.45
N ILE A 12 6.68 -19.37 3.79
CA ILE A 12 6.16 -18.26 4.60
C ILE A 12 6.88 -16.96 4.26
N GLN A 13 8.20 -16.99 4.18
CA GLN A 13 9.02 -15.81 3.86
C GLN A 13 8.76 -15.29 2.45
N ALA A 14 8.45 -16.17 1.51
CA ALA A 14 8.17 -15.82 0.12
C ALA A 14 6.72 -15.40 -0.15
N ALA A 15 5.80 -15.58 0.80
CA ALA A 15 4.39 -15.23 0.62
C ALA A 15 4.23 -13.72 0.34
N ALA A 16 3.49 -13.38 -0.69
CA ALA A 16 3.24 -12.00 -1.10
C ALA A 16 1.92 -11.45 -0.56
N THR A 17 0.97 -12.32 -0.19
CA THR A 17 -0.36 -11.95 0.30
C THR A 17 -0.75 -12.76 1.53
N GLU A 18 -1.70 -12.23 2.33
CA GLU A 18 -2.26 -12.98 3.47
C GLU A 18 -2.95 -14.26 3.02
N ARG A 19 -3.57 -14.26 1.84
CA ARG A 19 -4.25 -15.44 1.29
C ARG A 19 -3.25 -16.57 1.02
N GLU A 20 -2.11 -16.26 0.42
CA GLU A 20 -1.03 -17.24 0.22
C GLU A 20 -0.51 -17.77 1.55
N LEU A 21 -0.30 -16.86 2.51
CA LEU A 21 0.16 -17.22 3.84
C LEU A 21 -0.81 -18.16 4.56
N THR A 22 -2.11 -17.88 4.51
CA THR A 22 -3.15 -18.73 5.10
C THR A 22 -3.15 -20.13 4.48
N GLY A 23 -2.97 -20.23 3.16
CA GLY A 23 -2.84 -21.53 2.47
C GLY A 23 -1.64 -22.32 2.96
N ILE A 24 -0.51 -21.67 3.20
CA ILE A 24 0.70 -22.31 3.75
C ILE A 24 0.46 -22.77 5.18
N GLU A 25 -0.17 -21.96 6.03
CA GLU A 25 -0.52 -22.30 7.41
C GLU A 25 -1.41 -23.54 7.49
N ILE A 26 -2.42 -23.63 6.65
CA ILE A 26 -3.31 -24.80 6.60
C ILE A 26 -2.50 -26.05 6.31
N LYS A 27 -1.58 -26.00 5.35
CA LYS A 27 -0.75 -27.13 4.95
C LYS A 27 0.17 -27.61 6.09
N PHE A 28 0.92 -26.70 6.74
CA PHE A 28 1.85 -27.13 7.78
C PHE A 28 1.13 -27.54 9.07
N LYS A 29 -0.02 -26.96 9.40
CA LYS A 29 -0.82 -27.36 10.56
C LYS A 29 -1.48 -28.72 10.39
N GLN A 30 -1.75 -29.14 9.16
CA GLN A 30 -2.29 -30.47 8.84
C GLN A 30 -1.21 -31.54 8.74
N ASP A 31 0.06 -31.17 8.67
CA ASP A 31 1.16 -32.09 8.53
C ASP A 31 1.55 -32.71 9.90
N MET A 32 1.12 -33.91 10.13
CA MET A 32 1.35 -34.64 11.39
C MET A 32 2.80 -35.08 11.60
N THR A 33 3.67 -34.92 10.61
CA THR A 33 5.08 -35.32 10.67
C THR A 33 5.99 -34.22 11.22
N ILE A 34 5.49 -33.01 11.39
CA ILE A 34 6.24 -31.90 11.95
C ILE A 34 6.19 -31.97 13.49
N ASN A 35 7.36 -31.90 14.16
CA ASN A 35 7.42 -31.91 15.61
C ASN A 35 6.89 -30.61 16.22
N CYS A 36 6.54 -30.64 17.51
CA CYS A 36 5.92 -29.52 18.21
C CYS A 36 6.80 -28.25 18.23
N ASP A 37 8.13 -28.43 18.39
CA ASP A 37 9.06 -27.28 18.42
C ASP A 37 9.09 -26.57 17.08
N ASP A 38 9.19 -27.30 15.99
CA ASP A 38 9.20 -26.76 14.64
C ASP A 38 7.84 -26.15 14.27
N LEU A 39 6.74 -26.81 14.68
CA LEU A 39 5.39 -26.28 14.48
C LEU A 39 5.23 -24.93 15.17
N GLY A 40 5.70 -24.79 16.41
CA GLY A 40 5.68 -23.51 17.14
C GLY A 40 6.47 -22.42 16.45
N LYS A 41 7.64 -22.76 15.90
CA LYS A 41 8.47 -21.80 15.12
C LYS A 41 7.78 -21.37 13.85
N LEU A 42 7.14 -22.29 13.12
CA LEU A 42 6.38 -21.98 11.91
C LEU A 42 5.17 -21.08 12.20
N CYS A 43 4.45 -21.35 13.29
CA CYS A 43 3.33 -20.52 13.71
C CYS A 43 3.76 -19.09 14.00
N ARG A 44 4.87 -18.89 14.73
CA ARG A 44 5.41 -17.55 15.01
C ARG A 44 5.85 -16.84 13.74
N ALA A 45 6.54 -17.54 12.85
CA ALA A 45 6.97 -16.96 11.58
C ALA A 45 5.77 -16.51 10.73
N ALA A 46 4.69 -17.29 10.71
CA ALA A 46 3.47 -16.95 10.00
C ALA A 46 2.78 -15.73 10.60
N GLU A 47 2.71 -15.62 11.94
CA GLU A 47 2.15 -14.45 12.61
C GLU A 47 2.95 -13.18 12.31
N ASP A 48 4.28 -13.25 12.39
CA ASP A 48 5.16 -12.13 12.09
C ASP A 48 5.00 -11.68 10.62
N LYS A 49 4.92 -12.62 9.70
CA LYS A 49 4.73 -12.34 8.28
C LYS A 49 3.36 -11.71 8.02
N ARG A 50 2.32 -12.18 8.67
CA ARG A 50 0.97 -11.62 8.55
C ARG A 50 0.94 -10.16 9.00
N TYR A 51 1.60 -9.84 10.09
CA TYR A 51 1.72 -8.47 10.58
C TYR A 51 2.39 -7.56 9.52
N ILE A 52 3.50 -8.02 8.93
CA ILE A 52 4.22 -7.28 7.87
C ILE A 52 3.31 -7.08 6.66
N LEU A 53 2.62 -8.12 6.19
CA LEU A 53 1.75 -8.04 5.03
C LEU A 53 0.58 -7.07 5.24
N ARG A 54 -0.05 -7.09 6.43
CA ARG A 54 -1.12 -6.15 6.79
C ARG A 54 -0.65 -4.71 6.80
N ASN A 55 0.51 -4.44 7.38
CA ASN A 55 1.09 -3.10 7.40
C ASN A 55 1.38 -2.60 5.99
N ASN A 56 1.90 -3.46 5.10
CA ASN A 56 2.16 -3.10 3.72
C ASN A 56 0.87 -2.80 2.96
N GLU A 57 -0.20 -3.56 3.16
CA GLU A 57 -1.52 -3.33 2.56
C GLU A 57 -2.14 -2.01 3.03
N GLU A 58 -2.09 -1.73 4.33
CA GLU A 58 -2.58 -0.47 4.90
C GLU A 58 -1.79 0.72 4.38
N THR A 59 -0.48 0.62 4.32
CA THR A 59 0.40 1.65 3.77
C THR A 59 0.06 1.92 2.30
N LEU A 60 -0.17 0.87 1.51
CA LEU A 60 -0.54 1.01 0.11
C LEU A 60 -1.90 1.68 -0.06
N LYS A 61 -2.88 1.34 0.78
CA LYS A 61 -4.19 2.02 0.78
C LYS A 61 -4.05 3.51 1.07
N LEU A 62 -3.28 3.88 2.08
CA LEU A 62 -3.04 5.28 2.42
C LEU A 62 -2.36 6.04 1.30
N LYS A 63 -1.37 5.45 0.63
CA LYS A 63 -0.71 6.02 -0.55
C LYS A 63 -1.72 6.25 -1.68
N HIS A 64 -2.59 5.28 -1.96
CA HIS A 64 -3.60 5.42 -3.01
C HIS A 64 -4.61 6.53 -2.69
N ILE A 65 -5.07 6.62 -1.45
CA ILE A 65 -5.97 7.71 -1.02
C ILE A 65 -5.29 9.06 -1.23
N LEU A 66 -4.04 9.18 -0.82
CA LEU A 66 -3.25 10.41 -0.98
C LEU A 66 -3.09 10.78 -2.46
N PHE A 67 -2.77 9.80 -3.31
CA PHE A 67 -2.58 10.01 -4.75
C PHE A 67 -3.88 10.45 -5.44
N PHE A 68 -5.01 9.80 -5.14
CA PHE A 68 -6.32 10.22 -5.64
C PHE A 68 -6.66 11.64 -5.23
N ARG A 69 -6.44 11.97 -3.96
CA ARG A 69 -6.68 13.32 -3.45
C ARG A 69 -5.80 14.36 -4.13
N THR A 70 -4.52 14.07 -4.29
CA THR A 70 -3.57 14.97 -4.94
C THR A 70 -3.97 15.24 -6.38
N LYS A 71 -4.33 14.19 -7.14
CA LYS A 71 -4.78 14.33 -8.52
C LYS A 71 -6.06 15.15 -8.62
N ALA A 72 -7.04 14.88 -7.75
CA ALA A 72 -8.31 15.59 -7.73
C ALA A 72 -8.12 17.09 -7.46
N GLU A 73 -7.28 17.44 -6.48
CA GLU A 73 -7.01 18.84 -6.17
C GLU A 73 -6.23 19.55 -7.28
N MET A 74 -5.29 18.88 -7.92
CA MET A 74 -4.53 19.40 -9.06
C MET A 74 -5.45 19.65 -10.25
N ASP A 75 -6.27 18.66 -10.61
CA ASP A 75 -7.20 18.76 -11.74
C ASP A 75 -8.20 19.89 -11.52
N ALA A 76 -8.75 20.02 -10.31
CA ALA A 76 -9.64 21.12 -9.96
C ALA A 76 -8.97 22.48 -10.11
N TYR A 77 -7.72 22.63 -9.66
CA TYR A 77 -6.98 23.87 -9.81
C TYR A 77 -6.76 24.23 -11.28
N HIS A 78 -6.35 23.27 -12.12
CA HIS A 78 -6.15 23.50 -13.55
C HIS A 78 -7.46 23.86 -14.26
N ASP A 79 -8.55 23.19 -13.96
CA ASP A 79 -9.86 23.46 -14.55
C ASP A 79 -10.37 24.85 -14.18
N MET A 80 -10.25 25.22 -12.91
CA MET A 80 -10.65 26.55 -12.44
C MET A 80 -9.79 27.67 -13.07
N SER A 81 -8.49 27.44 -13.21
CA SER A 81 -7.56 28.41 -13.80
C SER A 81 -7.83 28.66 -15.29
N ARG A 82 -8.42 27.68 -15.99
CA ARG A 82 -8.81 27.82 -17.40
C ARG A 82 -10.14 28.57 -17.60
N GLN A 83 -10.88 28.80 -16.53
CA GLN A 83 -12.21 29.42 -16.57
C GLN A 83 -12.27 30.66 -15.64
N PRO A 84 -11.45 31.68 -15.87
CA PRO A 84 -11.38 32.83 -14.97
C PRO A 84 -12.68 33.67 -14.94
N GLU A 85 -13.54 33.55 -15.95
CA GLU A 85 -14.86 34.17 -16.00
C GLU A 85 -15.90 33.46 -15.13
N ARG A 86 -15.68 32.19 -14.81
CA ARG A 86 -16.57 31.38 -14.00
C ARG A 86 -16.21 31.38 -12.51
N TRP A 87 -14.91 31.49 -12.21
CA TRP A 87 -14.37 31.42 -10.85
C TRP A 87 -13.69 32.71 -10.48
N SER A 88 -13.92 33.22 -9.27
CA SER A 88 -13.22 34.40 -8.77
C SER A 88 -11.74 34.13 -8.53
N ALA A 89 -10.93 35.20 -8.53
CA ALA A 89 -9.51 35.08 -8.19
C ALA A 89 -9.31 34.48 -6.78
N GLU A 90 -10.18 34.83 -5.84
CA GLU A 90 -10.15 34.28 -4.47
C GLU A 90 -10.45 32.78 -4.43
N GLU A 91 -11.43 32.33 -5.20
CA GLU A 91 -11.76 30.89 -5.29
C GLU A 91 -10.63 30.09 -5.89
N ILE A 92 -10.00 30.60 -6.96
CA ILE A 92 -8.85 29.96 -7.61
C ILE A 92 -7.67 29.90 -6.64
N GLU A 93 -7.40 30.96 -5.89
CA GLU A 93 -6.31 30.99 -4.91
C GLU A 93 -6.55 30.00 -3.75
N LYS A 94 -7.77 29.85 -3.28
CA LYS A 94 -8.12 28.85 -2.28
C LYS A 94 -7.86 27.43 -2.79
N GLN A 95 -8.20 27.17 -4.05
CA GLN A 95 -7.94 25.86 -4.66
C GLN A 95 -6.45 25.61 -4.84
N ARG A 96 -5.68 26.64 -5.21
CA ARG A 96 -4.21 26.55 -5.29
C ARG A 96 -3.61 26.15 -3.94
N ILE A 97 -4.07 26.75 -2.86
CA ILE A 97 -3.61 26.43 -1.50
C ILE A 97 -3.90 24.97 -1.14
N ARG A 98 -5.11 24.47 -1.47
CA ARG A 98 -5.47 23.06 -1.25
C ARG A 98 -4.55 22.11 -2.02
N PHE A 99 -4.31 22.40 -3.28
CA PHE A 99 -3.39 21.60 -4.10
C PHE A 99 -1.98 21.62 -3.52
N CYS A 100 -1.46 22.79 -3.18
CA CYS A 100 -0.11 22.92 -2.61
C CYS A 100 0.03 22.15 -1.29
N ALA A 101 -1.01 22.12 -0.45
CA ALA A 101 -0.99 21.39 0.82
C ALA A 101 -0.83 19.88 0.60
N VAL A 102 -1.60 19.28 -0.31
CA VAL A 102 -1.47 17.84 -0.60
C VAL A 102 -0.18 17.52 -1.34
N TRP A 103 0.27 18.41 -2.23
CA TRP A 103 1.55 18.26 -2.93
C TRP A 103 2.73 18.29 -1.97
N GLN A 104 2.69 19.16 -0.96
CA GLN A 104 3.72 19.22 0.06
C GLN A 104 3.87 17.88 0.81
N VAL A 105 2.77 17.20 1.10
CA VAL A 105 2.80 15.87 1.72
C VAL A 105 3.51 14.86 0.81
N ILE A 106 3.22 14.89 -0.50
CA ILE A 106 3.88 14.03 -1.50
C ILE A 106 5.39 14.27 -1.50
N GLU A 107 5.84 15.53 -1.50
CA GLU A 107 7.25 15.88 -1.50
C GLU A 107 7.96 15.47 -0.20
N GLU A 108 7.37 15.79 0.96
CA GLU A 108 7.94 15.47 2.28
C GLU A 108 8.02 13.96 2.51
N ALA A 109 7.07 13.19 2.00
CA ALA A 109 7.08 11.75 2.08
C ALA A 109 7.97 11.07 1.03
N GLU A 110 8.62 11.85 0.15
CA GLU A 110 9.46 11.36 -0.95
C GLU A 110 8.71 10.42 -1.91
N LEU A 111 7.45 10.76 -2.21
CA LEU A 111 6.54 9.95 -3.03
C LEU A 111 6.33 10.51 -4.45
N VAL A 112 7.10 11.51 -4.87
CA VAL A 112 6.90 12.18 -6.18
C VAL A 112 6.98 11.18 -7.33
N ASP A 113 8.02 10.34 -7.37
CA ASP A 113 8.22 9.37 -8.46
C ASP A 113 7.13 8.30 -8.47
N GLU A 114 6.72 7.80 -7.29
CA GLU A 114 5.61 6.84 -7.18
C GLU A 114 4.28 7.46 -7.62
N TYR A 115 4.04 8.72 -7.26
CA TYR A 115 2.84 9.45 -7.67
C TYR A 115 2.78 9.62 -9.19
N GLU A 116 3.88 10.03 -9.82
CA GLU A 116 3.93 10.19 -11.28
C GLU A 116 3.68 8.87 -12.01
N ALA A 117 4.28 7.77 -11.53
CA ALA A 117 4.03 6.44 -12.07
C ALA A 117 2.57 6.01 -11.89
N TRP A 118 1.99 6.26 -10.72
CA TRP A 118 0.57 5.97 -10.44
C TRP A 118 -0.35 6.78 -11.36
N LYS A 119 -0.06 8.06 -11.56
CA LYS A 119 -0.85 8.94 -12.42
C LYS A 119 -0.85 8.46 -13.88
N GLU A 120 0.29 8.04 -14.39
CA GLU A 120 0.39 7.47 -15.75
C GLU A 120 -0.40 6.17 -15.89
N ALA A 121 -0.39 5.33 -14.85
CA ALA A 121 -1.15 4.08 -14.85
C ALA A 121 -2.66 4.28 -14.65
N ASN A 122 -3.09 5.44 -14.16
CA ASN A 122 -4.49 5.74 -13.81
C ASN A 122 -4.95 7.09 -14.39
N PRO A 123 -4.92 7.26 -15.73
CA PRO A 123 -5.21 8.56 -16.35
C PRO A 123 -6.64 9.06 -16.14
N ASN A 124 -7.57 8.16 -15.81
CA ASN A 124 -8.99 8.46 -15.60
C ASN A 124 -9.41 8.47 -14.12
N ALA A 125 -8.43 8.45 -13.24
CA ALA A 125 -8.71 8.47 -11.80
C ALA A 125 -9.26 9.82 -11.33
#